data_05bfb70756340954876247fb1d680613
#
_entry.id   05bfb70756340954876247fb1d680613
#
_cell.length_a   1.000
_cell.length_b   1.000
_cell.length_c   1.000
_cell.angle_alpha   90.00
_cell.angle_beta   90.00
_cell.angle_gamma   90.00
#
_symmetry.space_group_name_H-M   'P 1'
#
loop_
_entity.id
_entity.type
_entity.pdbx_description
1 polymer ?
#
loop_
_entity_poly.entity_id
_entity_poly.type
_entity_poly.pdbx_seq_one_letter_code
_entity_poly.pdbx_strand_id
1 'polypeptide(L)'
;MGTFAEKLDIFFNNYCNENNFFGSLRVTHKSEILYERRVGYGNIETKEPIKKDSVFTLYSISKPFCTLGLLKLYDRGVVDIDKHPGEYVNEAKRLDNTLKIRHLLHHISGLPDFLQTPEFVKKYSPGIPERIRNHLDILQDYPMKFKPGSNTMYENINFNICALICENITGFSYSEYMQNEVFIPLGMKTAYIDNGQFCAKKVMGHVIEDRKITATEPVYDWMMGAGDVAGTVDDVYCLNKAINEKLILKNETWDMVLSTHPINGFGMGCIVEKHDGKVKITHNGGNRGFRTIHILFPEDDFDIILLSNCDWVDGRHYIANTIYDMYYNVISEKKLQPEFDKGYI
;
A
#
# COMPACT_ATOMS: atom_id res chain seq x y z
N MET A 1 -29.73 0.22 23.45
CA MET A 1 -28.52 0.69 22.73
C MET A 1 -28.29 -0.29 21.57
N GLY A 2 -28.11 0.21 20.35
CA GLY A 2 -27.86 -0.67 19.20
C GLY A 2 -26.52 -1.41 19.28
N THR A 3 -26.40 -2.52 18.54
CA THR A 3 -25.15 -3.29 18.40
C THR A 3 -24.06 -2.43 17.74
N PHE A 4 -22.80 -2.90 17.81
CA PHE A 4 -21.68 -2.24 17.10
C PHE A 4 -21.97 -2.09 15.60
N ALA A 5 -22.45 -3.18 14.96
CA ALA A 5 -22.77 -3.15 13.52
C ALA A 5 -23.88 -2.13 13.17
N GLU A 6 -24.93 -2.02 13.99
CA GLU A 6 -26.00 -1.03 13.77
C GLU A 6 -25.49 0.41 13.89
N LYS A 7 -24.67 0.70 14.90
CA LYS A 7 -24.08 2.03 15.09
C LYS A 7 -23.16 2.39 13.93
N LEU A 8 -22.32 1.42 13.51
CA LEU A 8 -21.41 1.62 12.40
C LEU A 8 -22.15 1.80 11.08
N ASP A 9 -23.25 1.07 10.87
CA ASP A 9 -24.06 1.23 9.66
C ASP A 9 -24.68 2.64 9.56
N ILE A 10 -25.20 3.17 10.67
CA ILE A 10 -25.72 4.54 10.74
C ILE A 10 -24.63 5.56 10.44
N PHE A 11 -23.47 5.44 11.09
CA PHE A 11 -22.33 6.34 10.87
C PHE A 11 -21.86 6.30 9.41
N PHE A 12 -21.61 5.11 8.90
CA PHE A 12 -21.02 4.95 7.57
C PHE A 12 -22.00 5.35 6.46
N ASN A 13 -23.30 5.09 6.63
CA ASN A 13 -24.34 5.56 5.70
C ASN A 13 -24.38 7.11 5.66
N ASN A 14 -24.38 7.76 6.81
CA ASN A 14 -24.37 9.23 6.87
C ASN A 14 -23.12 9.79 6.18
N TYR A 15 -21.94 9.24 6.50
CA TYR A 15 -20.68 9.66 5.87
C TYR A 15 -20.73 9.50 4.35
N CYS A 16 -21.19 8.34 3.86
CA CYS A 16 -21.28 8.08 2.42
C CYS A 16 -22.23 9.02 1.69
N ASN A 17 -23.39 9.33 2.30
CA ASN A 17 -24.37 10.24 1.70
C ASN A 17 -23.86 11.69 1.67
N GLU A 18 -23.26 12.16 2.76
CA GLU A 18 -22.73 13.52 2.86
C GLU A 18 -21.54 13.78 1.92
N ASN A 19 -20.74 12.75 1.63
CA ASN A 19 -19.50 12.88 0.88
C ASN A 19 -19.55 12.27 -0.53
N ASN A 20 -20.69 11.72 -0.98
CA ASN A 20 -20.80 10.95 -2.23
C ASN A 20 -19.71 9.84 -2.32
N PHE A 21 -19.48 9.14 -1.22
CA PHE A 21 -18.37 8.19 -1.09
C PHE A 21 -18.63 6.92 -1.91
N PHE A 22 -17.59 6.43 -2.62
CA PHE A 22 -17.58 5.15 -3.32
C PHE A 22 -16.48 4.26 -2.75
N GLY A 23 -16.83 3.05 -2.36
CA GLY A 23 -15.83 2.14 -1.80
C GLY A 23 -16.42 0.93 -1.09
N SER A 24 -15.53 0.15 -0.51
CA SER A 24 -15.80 -1.04 0.27
C SER A 24 -15.14 -0.93 1.64
N LEU A 25 -15.90 -1.16 2.69
CA LEU A 25 -15.43 -1.20 4.08
C LEU A 25 -15.65 -2.59 4.65
N ARG A 26 -14.64 -3.14 5.34
CA ARG A 26 -14.76 -4.33 6.19
C ARG A 26 -14.12 -4.07 7.55
N VAL A 27 -14.78 -4.56 8.60
CA VAL A 27 -14.26 -4.63 9.96
C VAL A 27 -14.35 -6.08 10.42
N THR A 28 -13.22 -6.62 10.90
CA THR A 28 -13.09 -8.01 11.30
C THR A 28 -12.52 -8.07 12.73
N HIS A 29 -12.97 -9.02 13.52
CA HIS A 29 -12.40 -9.32 14.84
C HIS A 29 -12.36 -10.84 15.04
N LYS A 30 -11.20 -11.38 15.39
CA LYS A 30 -10.95 -12.82 15.56
C LYS A 30 -11.48 -13.66 14.39
N SER A 31 -11.12 -13.21 13.19
CA SER A 31 -11.53 -13.82 11.92
C SER A 31 -13.04 -13.75 11.61
N GLU A 32 -13.87 -13.14 12.46
CA GLU A 32 -15.30 -12.93 12.21
C GLU A 32 -15.54 -11.54 11.61
N ILE A 33 -16.31 -11.46 10.53
CA ILE A 33 -16.71 -10.18 9.91
C ILE A 33 -17.78 -9.55 10.80
N LEU A 34 -17.40 -8.47 11.51
CA LEU A 34 -18.34 -7.68 12.32
C LEU A 34 -19.20 -6.74 11.47
N TYR A 35 -18.62 -6.25 10.37
CA TYR A 35 -19.31 -5.34 9.46
C TYR A 35 -18.66 -5.40 8.07
N GLU A 36 -19.49 -5.41 7.03
CA GLU A 36 -19.04 -5.30 5.65
C GLU A 36 -20.05 -4.52 4.81
N ARG A 37 -19.59 -3.49 4.11
CA ARG A 37 -20.44 -2.64 3.29
C ARG A 37 -19.75 -2.20 2.01
N ARG A 38 -20.52 -2.10 0.93
CA ARG A 38 -20.10 -1.57 -0.38
C ARG A 38 -21.06 -0.48 -0.78
N VAL A 39 -20.54 0.65 -1.24
CA VAL A 39 -21.34 1.82 -1.59
C VAL A 39 -20.82 2.44 -2.88
N GLY A 40 -21.72 2.91 -3.71
CA GLY A 40 -21.41 3.63 -4.94
C GLY A 40 -21.08 2.72 -6.12
N TYR A 41 -20.35 3.28 -7.06
CA TYR A 41 -20.12 2.68 -8.36
C TYR A 41 -18.67 2.23 -8.55
N GLY A 42 -18.49 1.04 -9.11
CA GLY A 42 -17.22 0.58 -9.65
C GLY A 42 -16.86 1.33 -10.94
N ASN A 43 -17.87 1.70 -11.72
CA ASN A 43 -17.76 2.64 -12.83
C ASN A 43 -19.05 3.47 -12.91
N ILE A 44 -18.93 4.78 -12.73
CA ILE A 44 -20.11 5.68 -12.73
C ILE A 44 -20.71 5.85 -14.12
N GLU A 45 -19.91 5.76 -15.17
CA GLU A 45 -20.37 5.93 -16.56
C GLU A 45 -21.31 4.81 -16.98
N THR A 46 -20.95 3.58 -16.60
CA THR A 46 -21.78 2.38 -16.87
C THR A 46 -22.77 2.11 -15.76
N LYS A 47 -22.71 2.85 -14.65
CA LYS A 47 -23.50 2.64 -13.43
C LYS A 47 -23.34 1.26 -12.82
N GLU A 48 -22.18 0.64 -13.04
CA GLU A 48 -21.87 -0.66 -12.45
C GLU A 48 -21.59 -0.49 -10.95
N PRO A 49 -22.35 -1.17 -10.05
CA PRO A 49 -22.14 -1.02 -8.60
C PRO A 49 -20.88 -1.75 -8.18
N ILE A 50 -20.30 -1.33 -7.04
CA ILE A 50 -19.25 -2.08 -6.38
C ILE A 50 -19.81 -3.40 -5.85
N LYS A 51 -19.15 -4.52 -6.18
CA LYS A 51 -19.52 -5.89 -5.79
C LYS A 51 -18.51 -6.46 -4.79
N LYS A 52 -18.81 -7.63 -4.22
CA LYS A 52 -17.90 -8.32 -3.29
C LYS A 52 -16.55 -8.66 -3.92
N ASP A 53 -16.55 -9.00 -5.19
CA ASP A 53 -15.38 -9.37 -5.97
C ASP A 53 -14.82 -8.22 -6.83
N SER A 54 -15.22 -6.99 -6.54
CA SER A 54 -14.63 -5.79 -7.15
C SER A 54 -13.18 -5.64 -6.75
N VAL A 55 -12.32 -5.48 -7.76
CA VAL A 55 -10.86 -5.36 -7.60
C VAL A 55 -10.47 -3.89 -7.65
N PHE A 56 -9.78 -3.44 -6.61
CA PHE A 56 -9.28 -2.07 -6.46
C PHE A 56 -7.78 -2.03 -6.71
N THR A 57 -7.27 -0.95 -7.28
CA THR A 57 -5.84 -0.65 -7.25
C THR A 57 -5.48 -0.21 -5.83
N LEU A 58 -4.58 -0.94 -5.18
CA LEU A 58 -4.27 -0.76 -3.76
C LEU A 58 -3.24 0.35 -3.51
N TYR A 59 -2.52 0.77 -4.57
CA TYR A 59 -1.42 1.72 -4.49
C TYR A 59 -0.42 1.34 -3.39
N SER A 60 -0.04 2.25 -2.52
CA SER A 60 1.07 2.00 -1.58
C SER A 60 0.85 0.86 -0.58
N ILE A 61 -0.35 0.29 -0.47
CA ILE A 61 -0.55 -1.01 0.20
C ILE A 61 0.22 -2.13 -0.54
N SER A 62 0.72 -1.88 -1.75
CA SER A 62 1.61 -2.81 -2.48
C SER A 62 2.96 -3.01 -1.80
N LYS A 63 3.45 -2.00 -1.05
CA LYS A 63 4.76 -2.04 -0.40
C LYS A 63 4.93 -3.17 0.62
N PRO A 64 3.97 -3.43 1.52
CA PRO A 64 4.01 -4.63 2.35
C PRO A 64 4.17 -5.92 1.53
N PHE A 65 3.42 -6.08 0.43
CA PHE A 65 3.53 -7.26 -0.44
C PHE A 65 4.92 -7.38 -1.09
N CYS A 66 5.45 -6.25 -1.60
CA CYS A 66 6.82 -6.22 -2.16
C CYS A 66 7.86 -6.61 -1.12
N THR A 67 7.70 -6.13 0.13
CA THR A 67 8.56 -6.54 1.26
C THR A 67 8.52 -8.04 1.47
N LEU A 68 7.34 -8.65 1.50
CA LEU A 68 7.19 -10.10 1.64
C LEU A 68 7.92 -10.86 0.51
N GLY A 69 7.75 -10.42 -0.73
CA GLY A 69 8.44 -11.00 -1.88
C GLY A 69 9.96 -10.94 -1.73
N LEU A 70 10.50 -9.77 -1.44
CA LEU A 70 11.95 -9.60 -1.26
C LEU A 70 12.49 -10.41 -0.09
N LEU A 71 11.81 -10.40 1.06
CA LEU A 71 12.27 -11.09 2.26
C LEU A 71 12.13 -12.62 2.18
N LYS A 72 11.29 -13.16 1.30
CA LYS A 72 11.35 -14.59 0.96
C LYS A 72 12.68 -14.97 0.32
N LEU A 73 13.25 -14.11 -0.52
CA LEU A 73 14.58 -14.32 -1.09
C LEU A 73 15.68 -14.19 -0.02
N TYR A 74 15.51 -13.25 0.93
CA TYR A 74 16.36 -13.15 2.11
C TYR A 74 16.32 -14.43 2.95
N ASP A 75 15.16 -14.97 3.26
CA ASP A 75 14.97 -16.19 4.03
C ASP A 75 15.60 -17.44 3.38
N ARG A 76 15.68 -17.41 2.03
CA ARG A 76 16.35 -18.45 1.23
C ARG A 76 17.89 -18.24 1.14
N GLY A 77 18.38 -17.10 1.65
CA GLY A 77 19.81 -16.76 1.64
C GLY A 77 20.34 -16.33 0.28
N VAL A 78 19.46 -16.00 -0.69
CA VAL A 78 19.87 -15.54 -2.04
C VAL A 78 19.94 -14.02 -2.16
N VAL A 79 19.34 -13.29 -1.23
CA VAL A 79 19.45 -11.85 -1.06
C VAL A 79 19.93 -11.54 0.35
N ASP A 80 20.89 -10.63 0.49
CA ASP A 80 21.32 -10.06 1.77
C ASP A 80 20.90 -8.58 1.81
N ILE A 81 19.99 -8.24 2.72
CA ILE A 81 19.44 -6.87 2.84
C ILE A 81 20.45 -5.86 3.40
N ASP A 82 21.62 -6.32 3.91
CA ASP A 82 22.73 -5.46 4.33
C ASP A 82 23.69 -5.13 3.19
N LYS A 83 23.49 -5.72 2.04
CA LYS A 83 24.23 -5.43 0.83
C LYS A 83 23.70 -4.23 0.08
N HIS A 84 24.57 -3.67 -0.77
CA HIS A 84 24.22 -2.61 -1.69
C HIS A 84 23.28 -3.13 -2.80
N PRO A 85 22.19 -2.40 -3.17
CA PRO A 85 21.26 -2.86 -4.20
C PRO A 85 21.93 -3.09 -5.57
N GLY A 86 23.03 -2.41 -5.86
CA GLY A 86 23.83 -2.61 -7.07
C GLY A 86 24.51 -3.97 -7.19
N GLU A 87 24.52 -4.81 -6.14
CA GLU A 87 24.93 -6.20 -6.25
C GLU A 87 23.89 -7.05 -7.00
N TYR A 88 22.65 -6.61 -7.03
CA TYR A 88 21.50 -7.31 -7.62
C TYR A 88 20.89 -6.59 -8.82
N VAL A 89 21.04 -5.25 -8.90
CA VAL A 89 20.51 -4.40 -9.97
C VAL A 89 21.64 -3.56 -10.56
N ASN A 90 22.02 -3.83 -11.81
CA ASN A 90 23.15 -3.15 -12.45
C ASN A 90 23.01 -1.64 -12.50
N GLU A 91 21.80 -1.18 -12.76
CA GLU A 91 21.44 0.25 -12.86
C GLU A 91 21.54 0.98 -11.52
N ALA A 92 21.61 0.25 -10.41
CA ALA A 92 21.80 0.83 -9.07
C ALA A 92 23.27 0.90 -8.62
N LYS A 93 24.24 0.42 -9.43
CA LYS A 93 25.66 0.29 -9.03
C LYS A 93 26.35 1.62 -8.69
N ARG A 94 25.91 2.72 -9.31
CA ARG A 94 26.52 4.05 -9.08
C ARG A 94 25.81 4.84 -7.96
N LEU A 95 24.75 4.30 -7.34
CA LEU A 95 24.14 4.91 -6.17
C LEU A 95 25.15 4.98 -5.00
N ASP A 96 24.85 5.80 -3.98
CA ASP A 96 25.72 5.96 -2.81
C ASP A 96 26.20 4.61 -2.26
N ASN A 97 27.51 4.43 -2.11
CA ASN A 97 28.13 3.14 -1.72
C ASN A 97 27.79 2.70 -0.29
N THR A 98 27.19 3.56 0.53
CA THR A 98 26.71 3.23 1.87
C THR A 98 25.25 2.80 1.88
N LEU A 99 24.57 2.86 0.71
CA LEU A 99 23.19 2.44 0.57
C LEU A 99 23.06 0.93 0.76
N LYS A 100 22.09 0.53 1.57
CA LYS A 100 21.74 -0.88 1.80
C LYS A 100 20.29 -1.12 1.42
N ILE A 101 19.93 -2.34 1.04
CA ILE A 101 18.56 -2.73 0.73
C ILE A 101 17.62 -2.44 1.92
N ARG A 102 18.05 -2.69 3.16
CA ARG A 102 17.25 -2.35 4.35
C ARG A 102 16.91 -0.85 4.45
N HIS A 103 17.76 0.05 3.94
CA HIS A 103 17.45 1.48 3.91
C HIS A 103 16.28 1.80 2.98
N LEU A 104 16.12 1.03 1.89
CA LEU A 104 14.97 1.13 0.98
C LEU A 104 13.68 0.74 1.71
N LEU A 105 13.70 -0.41 2.39
CA LEU A 105 12.53 -0.98 3.09
C LEU A 105 12.02 -0.08 4.23
N HIS A 106 12.90 0.70 4.86
CA HIS A 106 12.56 1.63 5.94
C HIS A 106 12.36 3.09 5.50
N HIS A 107 12.42 3.39 4.19
CA HIS A 107 12.35 4.78 3.69
C HIS A 107 13.42 5.73 4.26
N ILE A 108 14.62 5.24 4.45
CA ILE A 108 15.78 6.00 4.94
C ILE A 108 16.94 5.97 3.94
N SER A 109 16.63 5.76 2.65
CA SER A 109 17.63 5.64 1.58
C SER A 109 18.33 6.96 1.25
N GLY A 110 17.61 8.08 1.33
CA GLY A 110 18.09 9.38 0.87
C GLY A 110 18.11 9.54 -0.66
N LEU A 111 17.53 8.60 -1.40
CA LEU A 111 17.39 8.73 -2.85
C LEU A 111 16.52 9.92 -3.21
N PRO A 112 16.81 10.63 -4.31
CA PRO A 112 15.94 11.72 -4.79
C PRO A 112 14.62 11.16 -5.35
N ASP A 113 13.58 11.98 -5.29
CA ASP A 113 12.30 11.67 -5.93
C ASP A 113 12.42 11.79 -7.46
N PHE A 114 12.32 10.68 -8.16
CA PHE A 114 12.42 10.66 -9.62
C PHE A 114 11.22 11.32 -10.30
N LEU A 115 10.05 11.38 -9.65
CA LEU A 115 8.85 12.05 -10.16
C LEU A 115 9.08 13.56 -10.33
N GLN A 116 10.02 14.15 -9.58
CA GLN A 116 10.37 15.56 -9.64
C GLN A 116 11.50 15.86 -10.64
N THR A 117 12.05 14.84 -11.30
CA THR A 117 13.10 15.09 -12.31
C THR A 117 12.50 15.59 -13.62
N PRO A 118 13.15 16.58 -14.29
CA PRO A 118 12.68 17.06 -15.60
C PRO A 118 12.60 15.97 -16.66
N GLU A 119 13.44 14.97 -16.56
CA GLU A 119 13.51 13.84 -17.48
C GLU A 119 12.26 12.95 -17.35
N PHE A 120 11.77 12.72 -16.13
CA PHE A 120 10.53 11.98 -15.91
C PHE A 120 9.35 12.68 -16.60
N VAL A 121 9.26 13.99 -16.47
CA VAL A 121 8.19 14.79 -17.07
C VAL A 121 8.24 14.75 -18.59
N LYS A 122 9.44 14.62 -19.20
CA LYS A 122 9.64 14.68 -20.65
C LYS A 122 9.62 13.35 -21.39
N LYS A 123 9.95 12.25 -20.72
CA LYS A 123 10.14 10.92 -21.37
C LYS A 123 9.22 9.86 -20.81
N TYR A 124 8.00 9.86 -21.26
CA TYR A 124 7.10 8.76 -21.03
C TYR A 124 7.41 7.62 -22.03
N SER A 125 8.23 6.63 -21.60
CA SER A 125 8.59 5.48 -22.44
C SER A 125 7.72 4.24 -22.14
N PRO A 126 7.43 3.39 -23.11
CA PRO A 126 6.67 2.16 -22.89
C PRO A 126 7.47 1.09 -22.12
N GLY A 127 6.78 0.23 -21.36
CA GLY A 127 7.37 -0.87 -20.61
C GLY A 127 7.76 -0.53 -19.17
N ILE A 128 7.08 -1.13 -18.16
CA ILE A 128 7.22 -0.73 -16.75
C ILE A 128 8.62 -1.00 -16.17
N PRO A 129 9.20 -2.23 -16.29
CA PRO A 129 10.52 -2.51 -15.75
C PRO A 129 11.62 -1.68 -16.41
N GLU A 130 11.53 -1.48 -17.72
CA GLU A 130 12.52 -0.71 -18.47
C GLU A 130 12.49 0.78 -18.08
N ARG A 131 11.32 1.36 -17.85
CA ARG A 131 11.21 2.73 -17.32
C ARG A 131 11.91 2.90 -15.99
N ILE A 132 11.69 1.97 -15.08
CA ILE A 132 12.30 2.04 -13.75
C ILE A 132 13.81 1.96 -13.87
N ARG A 133 14.36 1.09 -14.74
CA ARG A 133 15.79 1.00 -15.01
C ARG A 133 16.33 2.32 -15.57
N ASN A 134 15.63 2.91 -16.55
CA ASN A 134 16.00 4.21 -17.11
C ASN A 134 15.95 5.34 -16.06
N HIS A 135 14.99 5.30 -15.14
CA HIS A 135 14.92 6.27 -14.03
C HIS A 135 16.07 6.10 -13.05
N LEU A 136 16.48 4.86 -12.74
CA LEU A 136 17.65 4.62 -11.91
C LEU A 136 18.92 5.15 -12.53
N ASP A 137 19.10 5.00 -13.84
CA ASP A 137 20.25 5.57 -14.54
C ASP A 137 20.30 7.09 -14.46
N ILE A 138 19.14 7.77 -14.56
CA ILE A 138 19.03 9.20 -14.40
C ILE A 138 19.30 9.62 -12.96
N LEU A 139 18.70 8.91 -11.98
CA LEU A 139 18.83 9.27 -10.56
C LEU A 139 20.26 9.24 -10.04
N GLN A 140 21.11 8.42 -10.63
CA GLN A 140 22.53 8.33 -10.25
C GLN A 140 23.30 9.65 -10.49
N ASP A 141 22.80 10.54 -11.35
CA ASP A 141 23.38 11.84 -11.65
C ASP A 141 22.82 12.96 -10.74
N TYR A 142 21.82 12.64 -9.89
CA TYR A 142 21.23 13.56 -8.92
C TYR A 142 21.86 13.39 -7.53
N PRO A 143 22.02 14.48 -6.76
CA PRO A 143 22.57 14.38 -5.42
C PRO A 143 21.60 13.66 -4.48
N MET A 144 22.13 12.85 -3.58
CA MET A 144 21.37 12.29 -2.48
C MET A 144 20.75 13.40 -1.63
N LYS A 145 19.51 13.22 -1.17
CA LYS A 145 18.84 14.18 -0.28
C LYS A 145 19.47 14.20 1.11
N PHE A 146 19.97 13.04 1.56
CA PHE A 146 20.74 12.85 2.79
C PHE A 146 21.51 11.54 2.70
N LYS A 147 22.48 11.36 3.61
CA LYS A 147 23.26 10.11 3.70
C LYS A 147 22.33 8.95 4.08
N PRO A 148 22.41 7.79 3.40
CA PRO A 148 21.61 6.62 3.75
C PRO A 148 21.65 6.30 5.24
N GLY A 149 20.50 6.08 5.84
CA GLY A 149 20.33 5.82 7.27
C GLY A 149 20.38 7.04 8.20
N SER A 150 20.51 8.28 7.68
CA SER A 150 20.64 9.47 8.55
C SER A 150 19.36 10.29 8.70
N ASN A 151 18.39 10.12 7.82
CA ASN A 151 17.09 10.81 7.83
C ASN A 151 16.06 9.96 7.13
N THR A 152 14.83 10.43 7.02
CA THR A 152 13.72 9.73 6.37
C THR A 152 13.10 10.56 5.26
N MET A 153 12.74 9.90 4.16
CA MET A 153 11.91 10.43 3.10
C MET A 153 11.17 9.26 2.43
N TYR A 154 9.85 9.36 2.39
CA TYR A 154 9.02 8.36 1.73
C TYR A 154 9.23 8.45 0.21
N GLU A 155 9.73 7.36 -0.42
CA GLU A 155 10.02 7.33 -1.84
C GLU A 155 9.58 6.03 -2.50
N ASN A 156 8.90 6.14 -3.64
CA ASN A 156 8.43 4.98 -4.40
C ASN A 156 9.60 4.22 -5.04
N ILE A 157 10.65 4.92 -5.47
CA ILE A 157 11.83 4.30 -6.08
C ILE A 157 12.47 3.24 -5.19
N ASN A 158 12.36 3.36 -3.87
CA ASN A 158 12.86 2.37 -2.93
C ASN A 158 12.27 0.98 -3.22
N PHE A 159 10.96 0.91 -3.43
CA PHE A 159 10.25 -0.33 -3.68
C PHE A 159 10.33 -0.77 -5.15
N ASN A 160 10.52 0.17 -6.07
CA ASN A 160 10.84 -0.18 -7.45
C ASN A 160 12.17 -0.96 -7.52
N ILE A 161 13.20 -0.53 -6.79
CA ILE A 161 14.49 -1.25 -6.70
C ILE A 161 14.28 -2.63 -6.07
N CYS A 162 13.48 -2.74 -5.00
CA CYS A 162 13.16 -4.03 -4.37
C CYS A 162 12.49 -5.00 -5.35
N ALA A 163 11.55 -4.52 -6.16
CA ALA A 163 10.89 -5.33 -7.20
C ALA A 163 11.86 -5.78 -8.29
N LEU A 164 12.75 -4.89 -8.76
CA LEU A 164 13.81 -5.24 -9.72
C LEU A 164 14.78 -6.28 -9.17
N ILE A 165 15.11 -6.25 -7.87
CA ILE A 165 15.92 -7.29 -7.23
C ILE A 165 15.21 -8.64 -7.33
N CYS A 166 13.90 -8.69 -7.07
CA CYS A 166 13.12 -9.91 -7.21
C CYS A 166 13.18 -10.47 -8.65
N GLU A 167 12.98 -9.62 -9.67
CA GLU A 167 13.09 -10.05 -11.07
C GLU A 167 14.48 -10.59 -11.42
N ASN A 168 15.50 -9.82 -11.09
CA ASN A 168 16.88 -10.16 -11.50
C ASN A 168 17.39 -11.45 -10.86
N ILE A 169 17.03 -11.69 -9.58
CA ILE A 169 17.47 -12.90 -8.85
C ILE A 169 16.72 -14.13 -9.32
N THR A 170 15.43 -14.00 -9.63
CA THR A 170 14.60 -15.16 -9.95
C THR A 170 14.54 -15.47 -11.44
N GLY A 171 14.77 -14.48 -12.29
CA GLY A 171 14.60 -14.58 -13.74
C GLY A 171 13.12 -14.61 -14.19
N PHE A 172 12.18 -14.56 -13.26
CA PHE A 172 10.75 -14.38 -13.55
C PHE A 172 10.40 -12.90 -13.63
N SER A 173 9.35 -12.56 -14.35
CA SER A 173 8.76 -11.22 -14.20
C SER A 173 8.30 -11.00 -12.76
N TYR A 174 8.33 -9.74 -12.29
CA TYR A 174 7.85 -9.41 -10.94
C TYR A 174 6.42 -9.89 -10.70
N SER A 175 5.56 -9.78 -11.72
CA SER A 175 4.18 -10.28 -11.66
C SER A 175 4.10 -11.78 -11.41
N GLU A 176 4.85 -12.59 -12.17
CA GLU A 176 4.89 -14.05 -12.00
C GLU A 176 5.48 -14.44 -10.65
N TYR A 177 6.55 -13.75 -10.24
CA TYR A 177 7.17 -13.97 -8.94
C TYR A 177 6.19 -13.72 -7.80
N MET A 178 5.54 -12.55 -7.79
CA MET A 178 4.58 -12.20 -6.74
C MET A 178 3.37 -13.12 -6.72
N GLN A 179 2.87 -13.52 -7.89
CA GLN A 179 1.76 -14.46 -8.00
C GLN A 179 2.11 -15.80 -7.32
N ASN A 180 3.25 -16.37 -7.66
CA ASN A 180 3.64 -17.71 -7.23
C ASN A 180 4.17 -17.74 -5.78
N GLU A 181 4.85 -16.69 -5.36
CA GLU A 181 5.57 -16.68 -4.08
C GLU A 181 4.85 -15.93 -2.97
N VAL A 182 3.94 -15.04 -3.30
CA VAL A 182 3.23 -14.24 -2.30
C VAL A 182 1.72 -14.47 -2.37
N PHE A 183 1.07 -14.20 -3.50
CA PHE A 183 -0.38 -14.17 -3.56
C PHE A 183 -1.00 -15.58 -3.40
N ILE A 184 -0.55 -16.56 -4.17
CA ILE A 184 -1.05 -17.95 -4.05
C ILE A 184 -0.76 -18.53 -2.65
N PRO A 185 0.46 -18.44 -2.09
CA PRO A 185 0.74 -18.96 -0.75
C PRO A 185 -0.08 -18.30 0.37
N LEU A 186 -0.47 -17.03 0.20
CA LEU A 186 -1.35 -16.34 1.14
C LEU A 186 -2.84 -16.63 0.92
N GLY A 187 -3.20 -17.42 -0.10
CA GLY A 187 -4.60 -17.73 -0.43
C GLY A 187 -5.36 -16.59 -1.09
N MET A 188 -4.65 -15.59 -1.62
CA MET A 188 -5.25 -14.47 -2.36
C MET A 188 -5.75 -14.97 -3.72
N LYS A 189 -7.05 -14.79 -3.97
CA LYS A 189 -7.72 -15.40 -5.13
C LYS A 189 -7.81 -14.48 -6.33
N THR A 190 -7.75 -13.17 -6.09
CA THR A 190 -8.01 -12.15 -7.12
C THR A 190 -6.88 -11.14 -7.25
N ALA A 191 -5.93 -11.13 -6.32
CA ALA A 191 -4.80 -10.21 -6.36
C ALA A 191 -3.85 -10.51 -7.53
N TYR A 192 -3.38 -9.44 -8.15
CA TYR A 192 -2.37 -9.50 -9.22
C TYR A 192 -1.56 -8.19 -9.26
N ILE A 193 -0.43 -8.23 -9.96
CA ILE A 193 0.34 -7.02 -10.30
C ILE A 193 -0.30 -6.36 -11.52
N ASP A 194 -0.83 -5.16 -11.34
CA ASP A 194 -1.51 -4.39 -12.38
C ASP A 194 -0.49 -3.69 -13.28
N ASN A 195 -0.40 -4.16 -14.50
CA ASN A 195 0.44 -3.62 -15.56
C ASN A 195 -0.37 -3.09 -16.75
N GLY A 196 -1.64 -2.74 -16.50
CA GLY A 196 -2.59 -2.30 -17.52
C GLY A 196 -3.34 -3.41 -18.22
N GLN A 197 -3.18 -4.65 -17.78
CA GLN A 197 -3.95 -5.76 -18.33
C GLN A 197 -5.45 -5.63 -18.00
N PHE A 198 -6.28 -6.08 -18.93
CA PHE A 198 -7.73 -6.06 -18.72
C PHE A 198 -8.15 -6.99 -17.58
N CYS A 199 -8.94 -6.46 -16.65
CA CYS A 199 -9.63 -7.23 -15.63
C CYS A 199 -11.09 -6.75 -15.52
N ALA A 200 -12.04 -7.61 -15.86
CA ALA A 200 -13.48 -7.29 -15.88
C ALA A 200 -14.05 -6.88 -14.49
N LYS A 201 -13.36 -7.22 -13.41
CA LYS A 201 -13.77 -6.91 -12.04
C LYS A 201 -13.09 -5.66 -11.47
N LYS A 202 -12.15 -5.09 -12.20
CA LYS A 202 -11.40 -3.90 -11.77
C LYS A 202 -12.30 -2.68 -11.82
N VAL A 203 -12.36 -1.96 -10.70
CA VAL A 203 -13.10 -0.70 -10.64
C VAL A 203 -12.29 0.43 -11.25
N MET A 204 -12.99 1.40 -11.84
CA MET A 204 -12.40 2.67 -12.26
C MET A 204 -12.17 3.56 -11.06
N GLY A 205 -11.13 4.38 -11.10
CA GLY A 205 -11.01 5.50 -10.19
C GLY A 205 -12.01 6.59 -10.53
N HIS A 206 -12.37 7.42 -9.57
CA HIS A 206 -13.26 8.55 -9.81
C HIS A 206 -12.69 9.83 -9.24
N VAL A 207 -12.79 10.89 -10.04
CA VAL A 207 -12.32 12.25 -9.73
C VAL A 207 -13.45 13.26 -9.96
N ILE A 208 -13.31 14.47 -9.41
CA ILE A 208 -14.21 15.57 -9.78
C ILE A 208 -13.49 16.44 -10.80
N GLU A 209 -14.00 16.48 -12.02
CA GLU A 209 -13.57 17.38 -13.10
C GLU A 209 -14.76 18.20 -13.58
N ASP A 210 -14.59 19.49 -13.75
CA ASP A 210 -15.66 20.42 -14.16
C ASP A 210 -16.96 20.28 -13.37
N ARG A 211 -16.84 20.06 -12.05
CA ARG A 211 -17.95 19.83 -11.10
C ARG A 211 -18.77 18.56 -11.38
N LYS A 212 -18.21 17.61 -12.10
CA LYS A 212 -18.81 16.30 -12.36
C LYS A 212 -17.89 15.19 -11.86
N ILE A 213 -18.50 14.12 -11.38
CA ILE A 213 -17.76 12.89 -11.07
C ILE A 213 -17.48 12.18 -12.40
N THR A 214 -16.20 11.95 -12.67
CA THR A 214 -15.70 11.33 -13.91
C THR A 214 -14.86 10.11 -13.58
N ALA A 215 -14.99 9.05 -14.36
CA ALA A 215 -14.13 7.87 -14.23
C ALA A 215 -12.73 8.17 -14.76
N THR A 216 -11.72 7.59 -14.14
CA THR A 216 -10.31 7.72 -14.55
C THR A 216 -9.60 6.38 -14.44
N GLU A 217 -8.70 6.11 -15.38
CA GLU A 217 -7.85 4.92 -15.31
C GLU A 217 -6.82 5.06 -14.19
N PRO A 218 -6.50 3.95 -13.49
CA PRO A 218 -5.41 3.93 -12.51
C PRO A 218 -4.07 4.22 -13.18
N VAL A 219 -3.18 4.90 -12.46
CA VAL A 219 -1.79 5.10 -12.88
C VAL A 219 -0.95 3.95 -12.31
N TYR A 220 -0.26 3.21 -13.17
CA TYR A 220 0.58 2.06 -12.78
C TYR A 220 1.96 2.05 -13.41
N ASP A 221 2.22 2.89 -14.39
CA ASP A 221 3.44 2.86 -15.23
C ASP A 221 4.78 2.92 -14.50
N TRP A 222 4.82 3.53 -13.33
CA TRP A 222 6.02 3.70 -12.50
C TRP A 222 5.86 3.11 -11.10
N MET A 223 4.83 2.28 -10.91
CA MET A 223 4.40 1.82 -9.59
C MET A 223 4.93 0.43 -9.22
N MET A 224 5.72 -0.23 -10.10
CA MET A 224 6.23 -1.58 -9.85
C MET A 224 6.78 -1.76 -8.44
N GLY A 225 6.19 -2.65 -7.66
CA GLY A 225 6.51 -2.88 -6.25
C GLY A 225 6.08 -1.79 -5.27
N ALA A 226 5.84 -0.56 -5.76
CA ALA A 226 5.49 0.58 -4.93
C ALA A 226 3.98 0.82 -4.81
N GLY A 227 3.19 0.37 -5.81
CA GLY A 227 1.78 0.70 -5.86
C GLY A 227 0.96 -0.04 -6.92
N ASP A 228 1.44 -1.14 -7.42
CA ASP A 228 0.92 -1.89 -8.56
C ASP A 228 0.08 -3.12 -8.21
N VAL A 229 -0.13 -3.43 -6.93
CA VAL A 229 -1.03 -4.51 -6.54
C VAL A 229 -2.47 -4.07 -6.72
N ALA A 230 -3.24 -4.89 -7.41
CA ALA A 230 -4.70 -4.81 -7.46
C ALA A 230 -5.30 -6.01 -6.72
N GLY A 231 -6.38 -5.78 -5.97
CA GLY A 231 -7.00 -6.83 -5.16
C GLY A 231 -8.34 -6.41 -4.57
N THR A 232 -9.00 -7.37 -3.96
CA THR A 232 -10.26 -7.18 -3.24
C THR A 232 -10.01 -6.92 -1.75
N VAL A 233 -11.06 -6.62 -1.00
CA VAL A 233 -11.02 -6.58 0.48
C VAL A 233 -10.60 -7.92 1.07
N ASP A 234 -11.02 -9.05 0.46
CA ASP A 234 -10.62 -10.40 0.90
C ASP A 234 -9.10 -10.60 0.74
N ASP A 235 -8.50 -10.10 -0.36
CA ASP A 235 -7.06 -10.20 -0.57
C ASP A 235 -6.26 -9.34 0.43
N VAL A 236 -6.73 -8.13 0.72
CA VAL A 236 -6.09 -7.28 1.75
C VAL A 236 -6.22 -7.90 3.14
N TYR A 237 -7.33 -8.57 3.43
CA TYR A 237 -7.47 -9.33 4.68
C TYR A 237 -6.45 -10.48 4.76
N CYS A 238 -6.13 -11.15 3.65
CA CYS A 238 -5.04 -12.14 3.62
C CYS A 238 -3.68 -11.54 3.99
N LEU A 239 -3.40 -10.28 3.62
CA LEU A 239 -2.19 -9.58 4.08
C LEU A 239 -2.21 -9.37 5.60
N ASN A 240 -3.31 -8.85 6.17
CA ASN A 240 -3.43 -8.66 7.60
C ASN A 240 -3.25 -9.97 8.37
N LYS A 241 -3.89 -11.03 7.88
CA LYS A 241 -3.72 -12.38 8.43
C LYS A 241 -2.26 -12.85 8.34
N ALA A 242 -1.58 -12.60 7.22
CA ALA A 242 -0.18 -12.97 7.06
C ALA A 242 0.72 -12.25 8.08
N ILE A 243 0.46 -10.98 8.36
CA ILE A 243 1.18 -10.20 9.38
C ILE A 243 0.88 -10.76 10.78
N ASN A 244 -0.39 -11.01 11.09
CA ASN A 244 -0.83 -11.46 12.41
C ASN A 244 -0.33 -12.86 12.76
N GLU A 245 -0.40 -13.78 11.80
CA GLU A 245 -0.01 -15.18 11.95
C GLU A 245 1.44 -15.47 11.53
N LYS A 246 2.19 -14.43 11.13
CA LYS A 246 3.60 -14.53 10.66
C LYS A 246 3.76 -15.56 9.54
N LEU A 247 2.90 -15.51 8.51
CA LEU A 247 2.92 -16.46 7.39
C LEU A 247 4.03 -16.16 6.39
N ILE A 248 4.44 -17.17 5.64
CA ILE A 248 5.36 -17.19 4.49
C ILE A 248 6.79 -16.70 4.71
N LEU A 249 7.12 -16.09 5.82
CA LEU A 249 8.48 -15.73 6.25
C LEU A 249 8.82 -16.43 7.56
N LYS A 250 10.13 -16.52 7.87
CA LYS A 250 10.61 -16.98 9.18
C LYS A 250 10.21 -16.01 10.28
N ASN A 251 10.03 -16.50 11.52
CA ASN A 251 9.66 -15.66 12.65
C ASN A 251 10.65 -14.52 12.89
N GLU A 252 11.94 -14.81 12.79
CA GLU A 252 13.02 -13.82 12.95
C GLU A 252 12.93 -12.71 11.90
N THR A 253 12.52 -13.07 10.68
CA THR A 253 12.32 -12.11 9.58
C THR A 253 11.09 -11.25 9.83
N TRP A 254 9.99 -11.84 10.33
CA TRP A 254 8.83 -11.07 10.76
C TRP A 254 9.16 -10.10 11.91
N ASP A 255 10.00 -10.51 12.86
CA ASP A 255 10.43 -9.61 13.94
C ASP A 255 11.22 -8.41 13.39
N MET A 256 12.02 -8.60 12.32
CA MET A 256 12.67 -7.50 11.61
C MET A 256 11.66 -6.60 10.87
N VAL A 257 10.68 -7.20 10.16
CA VAL A 257 9.64 -6.45 9.43
C VAL A 257 8.88 -5.50 10.34
N LEU A 258 8.51 -5.97 11.52
CA LEU A 258 7.69 -5.22 12.48
C LEU A 258 8.52 -4.36 13.44
N SER A 259 9.85 -4.51 13.45
CA SER A 259 10.75 -3.66 14.23
C SER A 259 10.79 -2.26 13.63
N THR A 260 10.45 -1.26 14.44
CA THR A 260 10.44 0.14 14.00
C THR A 260 11.84 0.73 13.94
N HIS A 261 12.13 1.46 12.88
CA HIS A 261 13.38 2.20 12.78
C HIS A 261 13.33 3.47 13.63
N PRO A 262 14.38 3.77 14.44
CA PRO A 262 14.35 4.89 15.40
C PRO A 262 14.13 6.28 14.77
N ILE A 263 14.49 6.45 13.49
CA ILE A 263 14.40 7.73 12.79
C ILE A 263 12.95 8.09 12.46
N ASN A 264 12.13 7.11 12.06
CA ASN A 264 10.80 7.39 11.50
C ASN A 264 9.68 6.53 12.09
N GLY A 265 9.99 5.54 12.89
CA GLY A 265 8.99 4.63 13.44
C GLY A 265 8.41 3.64 12.42
N PHE A 266 8.94 3.56 11.18
CA PHE A 266 8.46 2.61 10.19
C PHE A 266 9.09 1.23 10.39
N GLY A 267 8.28 0.20 10.21
CA GLY A 267 8.74 -1.14 9.92
C GLY A 267 9.22 -1.26 8.46
N MET A 268 9.50 -2.46 7.99
CA MET A 268 9.89 -2.69 6.61
C MET A 268 8.64 -2.74 5.70
N GLY A 269 8.41 -1.66 4.96
CA GLY A 269 7.28 -1.54 4.03
C GLY A 269 5.90 -1.38 4.68
N CYS A 270 5.84 -1.18 5.98
CA CYS A 270 4.61 -0.89 6.72
C CYS A 270 4.85 0.16 7.80
N ILE A 271 3.78 0.79 8.25
CA ILE A 271 3.80 1.71 9.38
C ILE A 271 3.44 0.90 10.62
N VAL A 272 4.29 0.97 11.65
CA VAL A 272 4.07 0.31 12.93
C VAL A 272 4.10 1.40 14.01
N GLU A 273 2.98 1.65 14.62
CA GLU A 273 2.83 2.72 15.61
C GLU A 273 2.03 2.25 16.82
N LYS A 274 1.96 3.06 17.87
CA LYS A 274 1.06 2.82 19.00
C LYS A 274 -0.14 3.74 18.90
N HIS A 275 -1.32 3.14 19.07
CA HIS A 275 -2.60 3.83 19.16
C HIS A 275 -3.28 3.39 20.47
N ASP A 276 -3.47 4.33 21.40
CA ASP A 276 -3.97 4.05 22.76
C ASP A 276 -3.25 2.90 23.48
N GLY A 277 -1.91 2.86 23.31
CA GLY A 277 -1.05 1.85 23.92
C GLY A 277 -0.98 0.52 23.18
N LYS A 278 -1.87 0.24 22.22
CA LYS A 278 -1.87 -0.97 21.38
C LYS A 278 -0.97 -0.80 20.16
N VAL A 279 -0.36 -1.88 19.70
CA VAL A 279 0.36 -1.88 18.43
C VAL A 279 -0.66 -1.78 17.29
N LYS A 280 -0.44 -0.84 16.39
CA LYS A 280 -1.19 -0.66 15.16
C LYS A 280 -0.25 -0.83 13.97
N ILE A 281 -0.58 -1.75 13.09
CA ILE A 281 0.14 -1.98 11.84
C ILE A 281 -0.76 -1.51 10.70
N THR A 282 -0.23 -0.67 9.82
CA THR A 282 -1.04 -0.07 8.75
C THR A 282 -0.21 0.28 7.54
N HIS A 283 -0.84 0.41 6.42
CA HIS A 283 -0.40 1.21 5.28
C HIS A 283 -1.61 1.81 4.58
N ASN A 284 -1.46 3.01 4.08
CA ASN A 284 -2.44 3.63 3.22
C ASN A 284 -1.96 3.64 1.77
N GLY A 285 -2.87 3.73 0.82
CA GLY A 285 -2.59 3.88 -0.58
C GLY A 285 -3.42 5.00 -1.17
N GLY A 286 -2.86 5.71 -2.15
CA GLY A 286 -3.61 6.76 -2.81
C GLY A 286 -2.90 7.28 -4.05
N ASN A 287 -3.68 7.55 -5.05
CA ASN A 287 -3.34 8.29 -6.25
C ASN A 287 -4.67 8.76 -6.85
N ARG A 288 -4.61 9.39 -8.03
CA ARG A 288 -5.79 9.87 -8.73
C ARG A 288 -6.91 8.82 -8.77
N GLY A 289 -8.06 9.18 -8.21
CA GLY A 289 -9.26 8.37 -8.18
C GLY A 289 -9.32 7.29 -7.10
N PHE A 290 -8.32 7.14 -6.23
CA PHE A 290 -8.33 6.09 -5.21
C PHE A 290 -7.79 6.57 -3.86
N ARG A 291 -8.38 6.05 -2.76
CA ARG A 291 -7.90 6.18 -1.39
C ARG A 291 -8.14 4.87 -0.66
N THR A 292 -7.07 4.20 -0.26
CA THR A 292 -7.12 2.88 0.38
C THR A 292 -6.37 2.87 1.71
N ILE A 293 -6.81 2.06 2.64
CA ILE A 293 -6.11 1.83 3.92
C ILE A 293 -6.43 0.43 4.44
N HIS A 294 -5.42 -0.21 5.03
CA HIS A 294 -5.62 -1.33 5.94
C HIS A 294 -5.04 -1.01 7.30
N ILE A 295 -5.67 -1.50 8.34
CA ILE A 295 -5.23 -1.39 9.73
C ILE A 295 -5.39 -2.74 10.39
N LEU A 296 -4.40 -3.12 11.18
CA LEU A 296 -4.41 -4.32 12.01
C LEU A 296 -3.97 -3.94 13.42
N PHE A 297 -4.72 -4.41 14.41
CA PHE A 297 -4.36 -4.44 15.83
C PHE A 297 -4.08 -5.90 16.22
N PRO A 298 -2.82 -6.36 16.17
CA PRO A 298 -2.48 -7.78 16.32
C PRO A 298 -2.89 -8.37 17.67
N GLU A 299 -2.78 -7.59 18.75
CA GLU A 299 -3.09 -8.05 20.13
C GLU A 299 -4.57 -8.46 20.28
N ASP A 300 -5.45 -7.87 19.48
CA ASP A 300 -6.89 -8.12 19.53
C ASP A 300 -7.41 -8.92 18.32
N ASP A 301 -6.55 -9.17 17.33
CA ASP A 301 -6.96 -9.71 16.01
C ASP A 301 -8.13 -8.89 15.43
N PHE A 302 -7.93 -7.56 15.41
CA PHE A 302 -8.92 -6.60 14.96
C PHE A 302 -8.43 -5.86 13.70
N ASP A 303 -9.24 -5.91 12.65
CA ASP A 303 -8.91 -5.37 11.32
C ASP A 303 -9.91 -4.33 10.85
N ILE A 304 -9.40 -3.30 10.18
CA ILE A 304 -10.19 -2.34 9.42
C ILE A 304 -9.59 -2.24 8.01
N ILE A 305 -10.38 -2.49 6.99
CA ILE A 305 -9.97 -2.38 5.59
C ILE A 305 -10.96 -1.49 4.86
N LEU A 306 -10.48 -0.38 4.31
CA LEU A 306 -11.27 0.55 3.49
C LEU A 306 -10.60 0.73 2.14
N LEU A 307 -11.31 0.33 1.09
CA LEU A 307 -10.88 0.51 -0.30
C LEU A 307 -11.86 1.45 -1.00
N SER A 308 -11.41 2.67 -1.26
CA SER A 308 -12.21 3.67 -1.97
C SER A 308 -11.68 3.91 -3.37
N ASN A 309 -12.58 4.04 -4.33
CA ASN A 309 -12.29 4.43 -5.70
C ASN A 309 -12.80 5.84 -6.03
N CYS A 310 -12.73 6.75 -5.05
CA CYS A 310 -12.93 8.19 -5.21
C CYS A 310 -11.85 8.96 -4.43
N ASP A 311 -11.41 10.13 -4.93
CA ASP A 311 -10.31 10.90 -4.34
C ASP A 311 -10.68 12.33 -3.90
N TRP A 312 -11.92 12.75 -4.09
CA TRP A 312 -12.39 14.08 -3.68
C TRP A 312 -12.63 14.22 -2.17
N VAL A 313 -12.62 13.13 -1.44
CA VAL A 313 -12.65 13.12 0.01
C VAL A 313 -11.66 12.07 0.53
N ASP A 314 -10.76 12.50 1.39
CA ASP A 314 -9.89 11.58 2.10
C ASP A 314 -10.34 11.42 3.55
N GLY A 315 -11.28 10.50 3.76
CA GLY A 315 -11.82 10.17 5.07
C GLY A 315 -11.23 8.91 5.68
N ARG A 316 -10.17 8.33 5.13
CA ARG A 316 -9.63 7.03 5.56
C ARG A 316 -9.34 6.97 7.05
N HIS A 317 -8.57 7.93 7.54
CA HIS A 317 -8.19 7.99 8.96
C HIS A 317 -9.38 8.37 9.85
N TYR A 318 -10.23 9.29 9.41
CA TYR A 318 -11.43 9.66 10.14
C TYR A 318 -12.38 8.46 10.32
N ILE A 319 -12.67 7.73 9.24
CA ILE A 319 -13.51 6.52 9.29
C ILE A 319 -12.88 5.47 10.20
N ALA A 320 -11.59 5.19 10.02
CA ALA A 320 -10.89 4.16 10.78
C ALA A 320 -10.81 4.49 12.29
N ASN A 321 -10.50 5.73 12.64
CA ASN A 321 -10.45 6.17 14.04
C ASN A 321 -11.87 6.13 14.68
N THR A 322 -12.90 6.55 13.95
CA THR A 322 -14.27 6.45 14.44
C THR A 322 -14.70 5.00 14.68
N ILE A 323 -14.31 4.08 13.80
CA ILE A 323 -14.57 2.65 13.98
C ILE A 323 -13.85 2.12 15.22
N TYR A 324 -12.58 2.49 15.39
CA TYR A 324 -11.79 2.14 16.56
C TYR A 324 -12.46 2.63 17.85
N ASP A 325 -12.80 3.92 17.91
CA ASP A 325 -13.46 4.54 19.07
C ASP A 325 -14.79 3.84 19.40
N MET A 326 -15.60 3.54 18.37
CA MET A 326 -16.86 2.81 18.55
C MET A 326 -16.65 1.41 19.09
N TYR A 327 -15.61 0.70 18.59
CA TYR A 327 -15.34 -0.67 18.98
C TYR A 327 -14.81 -0.78 20.42
N TYR A 328 -13.87 0.08 20.78
CA TYR A 328 -13.28 0.09 22.12
C TYR A 328 -14.04 0.97 23.12
N ASN A 329 -15.21 1.53 22.74
CA ASN A 329 -15.99 2.46 23.55
C ASN A 329 -15.17 3.65 24.07
N VAL A 330 -14.22 4.12 23.28
CA VAL A 330 -13.46 5.31 23.60
C VAL A 330 -14.39 6.51 23.45
N ILE A 331 -14.71 7.18 24.55
CA ILE A 331 -15.45 8.45 24.52
C ILE A 331 -14.43 9.53 24.12
N SER A 332 -14.32 9.81 22.84
CA SER A 332 -13.48 10.92 22.39
C SER A 332 -14.17 12.24 22.71
N GLU A 333 -13.66 12.99 23.67
CA GLU A 333 -14.00 14.42 23.88
C GLU A 333 -13.47 15.31 22.73
N LYS A 334 -12.71 14.75 21.80
CA LYS A 334 -12.19 15.45 20.64
C LYS A 334 -13.22 15.37 19.50
N LYS A 335 -13.86 16.48 19.20
CA LYS A 335 -14.44 16.71 17.87
C LYS A 335 -13.30 16.64 16.86
N LEU A 336 -13.13 15.47 16.22
CA LEU A 336 -12.21 15.29 15.11
C LEU A 336 -12.73 16.16 13.96
N GLN A 337 -12.10 17.32 13.77
CA GLN A 337 -12.21 18.01 12.50
C GLN A 337 -11.48 17.13 11.46
N PRO A 338 -11.99 17.04 10.21
CA PRO A 338 -11.24 16.40 9.15
C PRO A 338 -9.89 17.14 9.02
N GLU A 339 -8.83 16.54 9.56
CA GLU A 339 -7.49 17.01 9.24
C GLU A 339 -7.30 16.75 7.76
N PHE A 340 -7.17 17.81 6.99
CA PHE A 340 -6.66 17.74 5.64
C PHE A 340 -5.28 17.11 5.75
N ASP A 341 -5.16 15.89 5.31
CA ASP A 341 -3.93 15.12 5.32
C ASP A 341 -2.86 15.96 4.59
N LYS A 342 -1.92 16.52 5.33
CA LYS A 342 -0.78 17.23 4.77
C LYS A 342 0.11 16.17 4.16
N GLY A 343 -0.25 15.83 2.93
CA GLY A 343 0.47 15.06 1.92
C GLY A 343 1.74 14.34 2.35
N TYR A 344 1.62 13.07 2.64
CA TYR A 344 2.62 12.10 2.26
C TYR A 344 2.18 11.52 0.90
N ILE A 345 2.48 12.27 -0.17
CA ILE A 345 2.47 11.79 -1.56
C ILE A 345 3.85 11.24 -1.86
#